data_4f01436eeeeac8637ab0cd96140f1d17
#
_entry.id   4f01436eeeeac8637ab0cd96140f1d17
#
_cell.length_a   1.000
_cell.length_b   1.000
_cell.length_c   1.000
_cell.angle_alpha   90.00
_cell.angle_beta   90.00
_cell.angle_gamma   90.00
#
_symmetry.space_group_name_H-M   'P 1'
#
loop_
_entity.id
_entity.type
_entity.pdbx_description
1 polymer ?
#
loop_
_entity_poly.entity_id
_entity_poly.type
_entity_poly.pdbx_seq_one_letter_code
_entity_poly.pdbx_strand_id
1 'polypeptide(L)'
;NGRTVLIAPWICGLAQALSASLFYRAHKLNKESSLTNLAEKALNIFNYSIEDGGLKTTLNGYDFYEEYPTEPSTYVLDGSLFIALAFYDLYLETGNDSLFNSSCEGITNNIDYWNYKNQWSYYGNFGYLSSIQYHMLNTALLEVLFNLTNNMQIRKTIDKWKMFHNSVLKKLFIFIAYYYSNGKYTLLNRQELIRFIKRKILWTLLLLLLL
;
A
#
# COMPACT_ATOMS: atom_id res chain seq x y z
N ASN A 1 10.59 -7.06 18.92
CA ASN A 1 9.24 -7.55 18.58
C ASN A 1 8.54 -6.83 17.43
N GLY A 2 9.18 -5.98 16.64
CA GLY A 2 8.73 -5.53 15.32
C GLY A 2 7.32 -4.92 15.18
N ARG A 3 6.66 -4.53 16.26
CA ARG A 3 5.39 -3.81 16.20
C ARG A 3 5.67 -2.33 16.31
N THR A 4 5.33 -1.63 15.25
CA THR A 4 5.30 -0.17 15.24
C THR A 4 4.14 0.31 16.11
N VAL A 5 4.40 1.22 17.05
CA VAL A 5 3.38 1.78 17.94
C VAL A 5 3.15 3.22 17.51
N LEU A 6 1.93 3.55 17.15
CA LEU A 6 1.50 4.94 16.95
C LEU A 6 1.05 5.52 18.28
N ILE A 7 1.62 6.66 18.64
CA ILE A 7 1.23 7.42 19.84
C ILE A 7 0.28 8.52 19.39
N ALA A 8 -0.93 8.51 19.90
CA ALA A 8 -1.92 9.55 19.58
C ALA A 8 -1.54 10.91 20.23
N PRO A 9 -1.81 12.05 19.55
CA PRO A 9 -2.42 12.13 18.22
C PRO A 9 -1.37 11.89 17.11
N TRP A 10 -1.78 11.26 15.98
CA TRP A 10 -0.93 11.06 14.81
C TRP A 10 -1.68 11.38 13.53
N ILE A 11 -0.94 11.71 12.47
CA ILE A 11 -1.49 12.07 11.15
C ILE A 11 -1.45 10.83 10.25
N CYS A 12 -2.57 10.50 9.62
CA CYS A 12 -2.67 9.42 8.65
C CYS A 12 -2.45 9.96 7.22
N GLY A 13 -1.40 9.51 6.54
CA GLY A 13 -1.10 9.93 5.17
C GLY A 13 -2.21 9.59 4.19
N LEU A 14 -2.76 8.39 4.29
CA LEU A 14 -3.90 7.97 3.47
C LEU A 14 -5.12 8.91 3.66
N ALA A 15 -5.43 9.29 4.90
CA ALA A 15 -6.55 10.20 5.17
C ALA A 15 -6.29 11.61 4.61
N GLN A 16 -5.06 12.14 4.74
CA GLN A 16 -4.68 13.42 4.15
C GLN A 16 -4.80 13.40 2.62
N ALA A 17 -4.26 12.37 1.99
CA ALA A 17 -4.28 12.19 0.55
C ALA A 17 -5.73 12.08 0.00
N LEU A 18 -6.56 11.22 0.60
CA LEU A 18 -7.96 11.07 0.17
C LEU A 18 -8.79 12.34 0.39
N SER A 19 -8.53 13.07 1.47
CA SER A 19 -9.20 14.36 1.73
C SER A 19 -8.82 15.39 0.67
N ALA A 20 -7.54 15.49 0.32
CA ALA A 20 -7.07 16.39 -0.73
C ALA A 20 -7.68 16.05 -2.10
N SER A 21 -7.66 14.76 -2.50
CA SER A 21 -8.33 14.27 -3.71
C SER A 21 -9.80 14.66 -3.74
N LEU A 22 -10.51 14.46 -2.63
CA LEU A 22 -11.92 14.82 -2.51
C LEU A 22 -12.12 16.33 -2.74
N PHE A 23 -11.32 17.17 -2.09
CA PHE A 23 -11.43 18.63 -2.21
C PHE A 23 -11.13 19.13 -3.63
N TYR A 24 -10.10 18.63 -4.30
CA TYR A 24 -9.80 18.98 -5.69
C TYR A 24 -10.94 18.57 -6.63
N ARG A 25 -11.48 17.38 -6.47
CA ARG A 25 -12.60 16.89 -7.30
C ARG A 25 -13.88 17.66 -7.03
N ALA A 26 -14.17 18.01 -5.77
CA ALA A 26 -15.29 18.85 -5.40
C ALA A 26 -15.13 20.27 -5.97
N HIS A 27 -13.92 20.85 -5.93
CA HIS A 27 -13.64 22.14 -6.58
C HIS A 27 -13.95 22.12 -8.08
N LYS A 28 -13.58 21.06 -8.79
CA LYS A 28 -13.91 20.93 -10.23
C LYS A 28 -15.41 21.00 -10.52
N LEU A 29 -16.24 20.49 -9.60
CA LEU A 29 -17.70 20.53 -9.74
C LEU A 29 -18.29 21.88 -9.32
N ASN A 30 -17.86 22.40 -8.18
CA ASN A 30 -18.51 23.54 -7.52
C ASN A 30 -17.82 24.88 -7.79
N LYS A 31 -16.57 24.86 -8.31
CA LYS A 31 -15.72 26.06 -8.55
C LYS A 31 -15.45 26.88 -7.28
N GLU A 32 -15.50 26.26 -6.12
CA GLU A 32 -15.26 26.91 -4.84
C GLU A 32 -13.77 26.88 -4.49
N SER A 33 -13.11 28.02 -4.52
CA SER A 33 -11.66 28.16 -4.30
C SER A 33 -11.20 27.83 -2.87
N SER A 34 -12.08 27.88 -1.89
CA SER A 34 -11.78 27.42 -0.52
C SER A 34 -11.38 25.95 -0.46
N LEU A 35 -11.90 25.13 -1.36
CA LEU A 35 -11.63 23.69 -1.44
C LEU A 35 -10.18 23.41 -1.88
N THR A 36 -9.65 24.19 -2.82
CA THR A 36 -8.23 24.04 -3.23
C THR A 36 -7.29 24.35 -2.08
N ASN A 37 -7.57 25.42 -1.31
CA ASN A 37 -6.79 25.73 -0.11
C ASN A 37 -6.83 24.61 0.94
N LEU A 38 -7.96 23.94 1.11
CA LEU A 38 -8.06 22.81 2.03
C LEU A 38 -7.25 21.61 1.53
N ALA A 39 -7.30 21.34 0.22
CA ALA A 39 -6.49 20.29 -0.40
C ALA A 39 -5.00 20.54 -0.23
N GLU A 40 -4.52 21.76 -0.52
CA GLU A 40 -3.11 22.13 -0.36
C GLU A 40 -2.66 21.98 1.10
N LYS A 41 -3.48 22.42 2.06
CA LYS A 41 -3.17 22.24 3.49
C LYS A 41 -3.07 20.78 3.88
N ALA A 42 -3.95 19.91 3.35
CA ALA A 42 -3.90 18.48 3.61
C ALA A 42 -2.63 17.84 3.03
N LEU A 43 -2.16 18.29 1.85
CA LEU A 43 -0.95 17.76 1.22
C LEU A 43 0.36 18.37 1.75
N ASN A 44 0.30 19.50 2.43
CA ASN A 44 1.52 20.16 2.93
C ASN A 44 2.35 19.29 3.88
N ILE A 45 1.71 18.34 4.58
CA ILE A 45 2.38 17.42 5.50
C ILE A 45 3.40 16.51 4.80
N PHE A 46 3.25 16.25 3.51
CA PHE A 46 4.16 15.44 2.71
C PHE A 46 5.46 16.18 2.30
N ASN A 47 5.56 17.48 2.56
CA ASN A 47 6.80 18.23 2.37
C ASN A 47 7.78 18.06 3.53
N TYR A 48 7.35 17.53 4.66
CA TYR A 48 8.14 17.37 5.87
C TYR A 48 8.50 15.89 6.09
N SER A 49 9.71 15.67 6.64
CA SER A 49 10.14 14.33 7.04
C SER A 49 9.33 13.82 8.24
N ILE A 50 9.34 12.50 8.45
CA ILE A 50 8.74 11.92 9.67
C ILE A 50 9.37 12.49 10.92
N GLU A 51 10.68 12.70 10.91
CA GLU A 51 11.45 13.30 12.02
C GLU A 51 10.99 14.74 12.33
N ASP A 52 10.56 15.48 11.32
CA ASP A 52 10.02 16.83 11.43
C ASP A 52 8.48 16.86 11.63
N GLY A 53 7.89 15.71 11.91
CA GLY A 53 6.45 15.58 12.13
C GLY A 53 5.62 15.45 10.86
N GLY A 54 6.25 15.20 9.71
CA GLY A 54 5.61 14.96 8.42
C GLY A 54 5.40 13.48 8.11
N LEU A 55 5.32 13.17 6.81
CA LEU A 55 5.03 11.85 6.28
C LEU A 55 6.01 11.43 5.17
N LYS A 56 7.06 12.22 4.95
CA LYS A 56 8.09 11.92 3.96
C LYS A 56 9.22 11.12 4.61
N THR A 57 9.67 10.07 3.94
CA THR A 57 10.84 9.28 4.28
C THR A 57 11.59 8.88 3.00
N THR A 58 12.54 7.97 3.09
CA THR A 58 13.26 7.42 1.93
C THR A 58 13.24 5.90 1.95
N LEU A 59 13.15 5.29 0.76
CA LEU A 59 13.32 3.85 0.56
C LEU A 59 14.39 3.64 -0.53
N ASN A 60 15.52 3.04 -0.15
CA ASN A 60 16.67 2.81 -1.03
C ASN A 60 17.16 4.07 -1.78
N GLY A 61 17.11 5.22 -1.10
CA GLY A 61 17.57 6.51 -1.65
C GLY A 61 16.54 7.28 -2.48
N TYR A 62 15.33 6.77 -2.65
CA TYR A 62 14.21 7.46 -3.30
C TYR A 62 13.24 7.98 -2.25
N ASP A 63 12.63 9.14 -2.51
CA ASP A 63 11.56 9.67 -1.68
C ASP A 63 10.41 8.69 -1.59
N PHE A 64 9.89 8.51 -0.38
CA PHE A 64 8.74 7.67 -0.11
C PHE A 64 7.78 8.40 0.83
N TYR A 65 6.49 8.23 0.62
CA TYR A 65 5.45 8.91 1.38
C TYR A 65 4.62 7.89 2.16
N GLU A 66 4.69 8.01 3.48
CA GLU A 66 4.16 7.03 4.41
C GLU A 66 2.67 7.23 4.70
N GLU A 67 1.97 6.11 4.89
CA GLU A 67 0.63 6.12 5.49
C GLU A 67 0.69 6.46 6.98
N TYR A 68 1.70 5.95 7.68
CA TYR A 68 1.87 6.08 9.13
C TYR A 68 3.21 6.74 9.47
N PRO A 69 3.22 7.81 10.33
CA PRO A 69 4.45 8.48 10.76
C PRO A 69 5.16 7.64 11.84
N THR A 70 5.81 6.59 11.44
CA THR A 70 6.44 5.64 12.37
C THR A 70 7.91 5.44 12.11
N GLU A 71 8.65 5.13 13.17
CA GLU A 71 10.00 4.63 13.09
C GLU A 71 10.09 3.23 13.77
N PRO A 72 10.60 2.23 13.06
CA PRO A 72 10.98 2.26 11.63
C PRO A 72 9.77 2.46 10.70
N SER A 73 10.05 2.96 9.50
CA SER A 73 9.06 3.18 8.44
C SER A 73 8.30 1.90 8.07
N THR A 74 7.02 2.03 7.78
CA THR A 74 6.13 0.88 7.51
C THR A 74 6.07 0.47 6.05
N TYR A 75 6.31 1.39 5.14
CA TYR A 75 6.31 1.20 3.69
C TYR A 75 5.07 0.46 3.18
N VAL A 76 3.88 0.89 3.64
CA VAL A 76 2.59 0.30 3.22
C VAL A 76 2.30 0.64 1.77
N LEU A 77 2.13 -0.38 0.91
CA LEU A 77 2.05 -0.17 -0.54
C LEU A 77 0.75 0.50 -0.97
N ASP A 78 -0.41 0.05 -0.51
CA ASP A 78 -1.69 0.66 -0.90
C ASP A 78 -1.82 2.10 -0.39
N GLY A 79 -1.32 2.39 0.80
CA GLY A 79 -1.25 3.75 1.33
C GLY A 79 -0.42 4.68 0.43
N SER A 80 0.79 4.26 0.04
CA SER A 80 1.66 5.05 -0.85
C SER A 80 1.07 5.22 -2.25
N LEU A 81 0.38 4.21 -2.78
CA LEU A 81 -0.31 4.29 -4.07
C LEU A 81 -1.47 5.30 -4.05
N PHE A 82 -2.29 5.32 -3.01
CA PHE A 82 -3.33 6.35 -2.84
C PHE A 82 -2.74 7.76 -2.70
N ILE A 83 -1.61 7.89 -1.98
CA ILE A 83 -0.91 9.18 -1.87
C ILE A 83 -0.42 9.64 -3.24
N ALA A 84 0.18 8.76 -4.05
CA ALA A 84 0.60 9.09 -5.42
C ALA A 84 -0.57 9.56 -6.30
N LEU A 85 -1.76 8.93 -6.18
CA LEU A 85 -2.95 9.35 -6.92
C LEU A 85 -3.47 10.72 -6.45
N ALA A 86 -3.35 11.07 -5.17
CA ALA A 86 -3.67 12.40 -4.68
C ALA A 86 -2.70 13.47 -5.21
N PHE A 87 -1.41 13.12 -5.33
CA PHE A 87 -0.43 14.00 -5.99
C PHE A 87 -0.70 14.16 -7.49
N TYR A 88 -1.28 13.16 -8.14
CA TYR A 88 -1.76 13.30 -9.50
C TYR A 88 -2.96 14.27 -9.60
N ASP A 89 -3.90 14.24 -8.65
CA ASP A 89 -4.99 15.21 -8.58
C ASP A 89 -4.45 16.65 -8.37
N LEU A 90 -3.40 16.82 -7.53
CA LEU A 90 -2.67 18.10 -7.37
C LEU A 90 -2.07 18.56 -8.71
N TYR A 91 -1.37 17.67 -9.41
CA TYR A 91 -0.78 17.97 -10.71
C TYR A 91 -1.85 18.44 -11.71
N LEU A 92 -2.99 17.77 -11.79
CA LEU A 92 -4.08 18.16 -12.67
C LEU A 92 -4.69 19.54 -12.34
N GLU A 93 -4.59 19.97 -11.09
CA GLU A 93 -5.11 21.26 -10.64
C GLU A 93 -4.09 22.40 -10.83
N THR A 94 -2.82 22.16 -10.52
CA THR A 94 -1.79 23.20 -10.41
C THR A 94 -0.78 23.19 -11.54
N GLY A 95 -0.66 22.10 -12.30
CA GLY A 95 0.41 21.85 -13.29
C GLY A 95 1.76 21.44 -12.65
N ASN A 96 1.86 21.34 -11.32
CA ASN A 96 3.07 20.93 -10.64
C ASN A 96 3.10 19.42 -10.42
N ASP A 97 3.96 18.72 -11.14
CA ASP A 97 4.09 17.26 -11.13
C ASP A 97 5.18 16.73 -10.19
N SER A 98 5.87 17.58 -9.44
CA SER A 98 7.08 17.19 -8.68
C SER A 98 6.80 16.10 -7.64
N LEU A 99 5.74 16.22 -6.83
CA LEU A 99 5.36 15.22 -5.83
C LEU A 99 4.88 13.93 -6.48
N PHE A 100 4.13 14.03 -7.57
CA PHE A 100 3.66 12.86 -8.32
C PHE A 100 4.84 12.07 -8.90
N ASN A 101 5.76 12.75 -9.59
CA ASN A 101 6.95 12.12 -10.18
C ASN A 101 7.83 11.49 -9.11
N SER A 102 8.13 12.22 -8.02
CA SER A 102 8.92 11.72 -6.89
C SER A 102 8.29 10.47 -6.27
N SER A 103 6.97 10.47 -6.07
CA SER A 103 6.24 9.31 -5.56
C SER A 103 6.27 8.11 -6.53
N CYS A 104 6.09 8.36 -7.83
CA CYS A 104 6.18 7.33 -8.86
C CYS A 104 7.57 6.71 -8.92
N GLU A 105 8.63 7.51 -8.84
CA GLU A 105 10.02 7.03 -8.78
C GLU A 105 10.26 6.16 -7.55
N GLY A 106 9.83 6.62 -6.38
CA GLY A 106 9.95 5.88 -5.13
C GLY A 106 9.27 4.52 -5.17
N ILE A 107 8.04 4.44 -5.71
CA ILE A 107 7.30 3.20 -5.85
C ILE A 107 7.94 2.30 -6.91
N THR A 108 8.24 2.84 -8.09
CA THR A 108 8.71 2.05 -9.24
C THR A 108 10.06 1.43 -8.98
N ASN A 109 11.03 2.21 -8.49
CA ASN A 109 12.38 1.72 -8.23
C ASN A 109 12.44 0.74 -7.06
N ASN A 110 11.40 0.71 -6.25
CA ASN A 110 11.30 -0.18 -5.10
C ASN A 110 10.21 -1.23 -5.24
N ILE A 111 9.62 -1.45 -6.41
CA ILE A 111 8.46 -2.35 -6.58
C ILE A 111 8.76 -3.79 -6.13
N ASP A 112 9.99 -4.24 -6.27
CA ASP A 112 10.43 -5.56 -5.83
C ASP A 112 10.47 -5.70 -4.30
N TYR A 113 10.50 -4.59 -3.55
CA TYR A 113 10.41 -4.60 -2.08
C TYR A 113 9.11 -5.26 -1.58
N TRP A 114 8.02 -5.06 -2.30
CA TRP A 114 6.73 -5.67 -1.96
C TRP A 114 6.47 -6.99 -2.69
N ASN A 115 7.43 -7.51 -3.45
CA ASN A 115 7.22 -8.65 -4.34
C ASN A 115 7.56 -9.99 -3.67
N TYR A 116 6.56 -10.75 -3.26
CA TYR A 116 6.75 -12.11 -2.77
C TYR A 116 6.84 -13.10 -3.91
N LYS A 117 8.07 -13.57 -4.22
CA LYS A 117 8.36 -14.64 -5.19
C LYS A 117 7.72 -14.43 -6.58
N ASN A 118 7.55 -13.20 -7.03
CA ASN A 118 6.86 -12.85 -8.26
C ASN A 118 5.40 -13.35 -8.35
N GLN A 119 4.71 -13.48 -7.23
CA GLN A 119 3.37 -14.09 -7.18
C GLN A 119 2.38 -13.30 -6.34
N TRP A 120 2.86 -12.56 -5.34
CA TRP A 120 2.01 -11.91 -4.35
C TRP A 120 2.67 -10.67 -3.78
N SER A 121 1.90 -9.81 -3.10
CA SER A 121 2.45 -8.65 -2.44
C SER A 121 2.66 -8.86 -0.94
N TYR A 122 3.75 -8.30 -0.42
CA TYR A 122 3.83 -7.96 1.00
C TYR A 122 2.93 -6.77 1.30
N TYR A 123 2.46 -6.66 2.55
CA TYR A 123 1.67 -5.52 2.99
C TYR A 123 2.54 -4.26 3.16
N GLY A 124 3.73 -4.44 3.74
CA GLY A 124 4.72 -3.40 3.99
C GLY A 124 5.96 -3.99 4.64
N ASN A 125 6.66 -3.21 5.45
CA ASN A 125 7.88 -3.63 6.16
C ASN A 125 7.63 -4.62 7.33
N PHE A 126 6.48 -5.23 7.38
CA PHE A 126 6.11 -6.12 8.50
C PHE A 126 6.53 -7.57 8.27
N GLY A 127 6.98 -7.93 7.06
CA GLY A 127 7.38 -9.28 6.68
C GLY A 127 6.22 -10.27 6.53
N TYR A 128 4.97 -9.82 6.58
CA TYR A 128 3.79 -10.63 6.29
C TYR A 128 3.15 -10.26 4.96
N LEU A 129 2.50 -11.24 4.35
CA LEU A 129 1.85 -11.09 3.07
C LEU A 129 0.54 -10.29 3.20
N SER A 130 0.21 -9.55 2.16
CA SER A 130 -1.11 -8.92 2.02
C SER A 130 -2.22 -9.96 2.05
N SER A 131 -3.38 -9.62 2.63
CA SER A 131 -4.60 -10.41 2.45
C SER A 131 -5.01 -10.43 0.98
N ILE A 132 -5.94 -11.30 0.61
CA ILE A 132 -6.48 -11.36 -0.76
C ILE A 132 -7.01 -9.99 -1.17
N GLN A 133 -7.77 -9.32 -0.29
CA GLN A 133 -8.36 -8.00 -0.57
C GLN A 133 -7.27 -6.95 -0.80
N TYR A 134 -6.26 -6.87 0.06
CA TYR A 134 -5.16 -5.92 -0.08
C TYR A 134 -4.27 -6.22 -1.29
N HIS A 135 -4.03 -7.50 -1.60
CA HIS A 135 -3.29 -7.85 -2.82
C HIS A 135 -4.05 -7.46 -4.10
N MET A 136 -5.36 -7.68 -4.14
CA MET A 136 -6.21 -7.24 -5.26
C MET A 136 -6.24 -5.71 -5.36
N LEU A 137 -6.35 -5.01 -4.22
CA LEU A 137 -6.30 -3.55 -4.16
C LEU A 137 -4.97 -3.02 -4.69
N ASN A 138 -3.84 -3.55 -4.20
CA ASN A 138 -2.50 -3.19 -4.68
C ASN A 138 -2.36 -3.39 -6.19
N THR A 139 -2.86 -4.52 -6.71
CA THR A 139 -2.81 -4.81 -8.15
C THR A 139 -3.63 -3.80 -8.94
N ALA A 140 -4.84 -3.47 -8.49
CA ALA A 140 -5.72 -2.50 -9.14
C ALA A 140 -5.14 -1.08 -9.12
N LEU A 141 -4.58 -0.65 -7.98
CA LEU A 141 -3.93 0.66 -7.86
C LEU A 141 -2.68 0.77 -8.74
N LEU A 142 -1.88 -0.31 -8.82
CA LEU A 142 -0.75 -0.36 -9.76
C LEU A 142 -1.20 -0.29 -11.21
N GLU A 143 -2.36 -0.84 -11.59
CA GLU A 143 -2.94 -0.68 -12.93
C GLU A 143 -3.29 0.77 -13.23
N VAL A 144 -3.89 1.46 -12.27
CA VAL A 144 -4.14 2.90 -12.41
C VAL A 144 -2.83 3.65 -12.60
N LEU A 145 -1.83 3.39 -11.76
CA LEU A 145 -0.52 4.04 -11.85
C LEU A 145 0.17 3.72 -13.20
N PHE A 146 0.09 2.48 -13.69
CA PHE A 146 0.60 2.12 -15.01
C PHE A 146 -0.09 2.92 -16.13
N ASN A 147 -1.41 3.06 -16.08
CA ASN A 147 -2.15 3.82 -17.09
C ASN A 147 -1.78 5.32 -17.11
N LEU A 148 -1.33 5.87 -15.97
CA LEU A 148 -0.88 7.25 -15.87
C LEU A 148 0.57 7.45 -16.30
N THR A 149 1.44 6.44 -16.08
CA THR A 149 2.89 6.58 -16.25
C THR A 149 3.47 5.80 -17.44
N ASN A 150 2.73 4.81 -17.95
CA ASN A 150 3.20 3.81 -18.95
C ASN A 150 4.48 3.07 -18.50
N ASN A 151 4.73 2.94 -17.20
CA ASN A 151 5.94 2.34 -16.66
C ASN A 151 5.93 0.81 -16.80
N MET A 152 6.84 0.28 -17.63
CA MET A 152 6.91 -1.14 -17.96
C MET A 152 7.35 -2.04 -16.79
N GLN A 153 8.02 -1.51 -15.77
CA GLN A 153 8.38 -2.28 -14.58
C GLN A 153 7.13 -2.56 -13.71
N ILE A 154 6.27 -1.57 -13.56
CA ILE A 154 4.95 -1.73 -12.93
C ILE A 154 4.12 -2.77 -13.71
N ARG A 155 4.07 -2.66 -15.05
CA ARG A 155 3.32 -3.61 -15.89
C ARG A 155 3.79 -5.05 -15.70
N LYS A 156 5.11 -5.29 -15.72
CA LYS A 156 5.68 -6.62 -15.48
C LYS A 156 5.27 -7.20 -14.12
N THR A 157 5.21 -6.37 -13.08
CA THR A 157 4.78 -6.79 -11.74
C THR A 157 3.30 -7.16 -11.73
N ILE A 158 2.44 -6.33 -12.33
CA ILE A 158 1.00 -6.59 -12.46
C ILE A 158 0.77 -7.93 -13.17
N ASP A 159 1.42 -8.16 -14.30
CA ASP A 159 1.26 -9.39 -15.09
C ASP A 159 1.65 -10.64 -14.28
N LYS A 160 2.76 -10.58 -13.53
CA LYS A 160 3.20 -11.66 -12.64
C LYS A 160 2.19 -11.94 -11.53
N TRP A 161 1.67 -10.90 -10.89
CA TRP A 161 0.70 -11.02 -9.81
C TRP A 161 -0.65 -11.55 -10.31
N LYS A 162 -1.10 -11.11 -11.48
CA LYS A 162 -2.34 -11.60 -12.12
C LYS A 162 -2.29 -13.05 -12.58
N MET A 163 -1.16 -13.51 -13.11
CA MET A 163 -1.00 -14.92 -13.52
C MET A 163 -1.24 -15.90 -12.37
N PHE A 164 -1.09 -15.43 -11.13
CA PHE A 164 -1.31 -16.24 -9.95
C PHE A 164 -2.80 -16.58 -9.72
N HIS A 165 -3.71 -15.69 -10.10
CA HIS A 165 -5.15 -15.86 -9.87
C HIS A 165 -5.77 -17.05 -10.63
N ASN A 166 -5.09 -17.58 -11.64
CA ASN A 166 -5.62 -18.62 -12.52
C ASN A 166 -5.33 -20.07 -12.06
N SER A 167 -4.66 -20.26 -10.91
CA SER A 167 -4.31 -21.61 -10.43
C SER A 167 -4.78 -21.86 -9.00
N VAL A 168 -5.63 -22.86 -8.84
CA VAL A 168 -6.14 -23.28 -7.51
C VAL A 168 -5.02 -23.72 -6.57
N LEU A 169 -4.04 -24.47 -7.08
CA LEU A 169 -2.89 -24.92 -6.28
C LEU A 169 -2.04 -23.74 -5.79
N LYS A 170 -1.84 -22.73 -6.62
CA LYS A 170 -1.11 -21.53 -6.24
C LYS A 170 -1.87 -20.74 -5.18
N LYS A 171 -3.20 -20.60 -5.31
CA LYS A 171 -4.05 -19.96 -4.29
C LYS A 171 -3.93 -20.66 -2.94
N LEU A 172 -3.95 -21.99 -2.92
CA LEU A 172 -3.75 -22.76 -1.69
C LEU A 172 -2.35 -22.51 -1.09
N PHE A 173 -1.31 -22.49 -1.91
CA PHE A 173 0.04 -22.20 -1.46
C PHE A 173 0.14 -20.82 -0.82
N ILE A 174 -0.41 -19.78 -1.44
CA ILE A 174 -0.42 -18.41 -0.86
C ILE A 174 -1.25 -18.36 0.42
N PHE A 175 -2.39 -19.04 0.45
CA PHE A 175 -3.19 -19.12 1.66
C PHE A 175 -2.36 -19.65 2.84
N ILE A 176 -1.64 -20.76 2.63
CA ILE A 176 -0.74 -21.32 3.64
C ILE A 176 0.37 -20.32 4.01
N ALA A 177 1.03 -19.72 3.00
CA ALA A 177 2.10 -18.75 3.20
C ALA A 177 1.61 -17.49 3.94
N TYR A 178 0.40 -17.00 3.62
CA TYR A 178 -0.25 -15.89 4.30
C TYR A 178 -0.45 -16.18 5.78
N TYR A 179 -1.07 -17.31 6.13
CA TYR A 179 -1.29 -17.66 7.53
C TYR A 179 0.01 -17.95 8.28
N TYR A 180 1.01 -18.52 7.62
CA TYR A 180 2.32 -18.74 8.20
C TYR A 180 3.04 -17.40 8.48
N SER A 181 3.08 -16.51 7.50
CA SER A 181 3.72 -15.19 7.65
C SER A 181 3.03 -14.36 8.73
N ASN A 182 1.70 -14.27 8.72
CA ASN A 182 0.93 -13.52 9.73
C ASN A 182 1.03 -14.18 11.12
N GLY A 183 0.97 -15.49 11.21
CA GLY A 183 1.09 -16.23 12.48
C GLY A 183 2.45 -16.07 13.14
N LYS A 184 3.53 -15.86 12.38
CA LYS A 184 4.85 -15.57 12.91
C LYS A 184 4.92 -14.23 13.65
N TYR A 185 4.06 -13.30 13.30
CA TYR A 185 3.96 -11.97 13.93
C TYR A 185 2.88 -11.86 15.01
N THR A 186 1.96 -12.83 15.10
CA THR A 186 1.12 -13.00 16.28
C THR A 186 1.95 -13.71 17.35
N LEU A 187 1.82 -13.31 18.61
CA LEU A 187 2.58 -13.84 19.75
C LEU A 187 2.31 -15.33 20.08
N LEU A 188 1.91 -16.11 19.07
CA LEU A 188 1.67 -17.54 19.20
C LEU A 188 3.00 -18.26 19.33
N ASN A 189 3.13 -19.13 20.34
CA ASN A 189 4.25 -20.06 20.38
C ASN A 189 4.14 -21.04 19.18
N ARG A 190 5.23 -21.77 18.89
CA ARG A 190 5.30 -22.68 17.74
C ARG A 190 4.15 -23.70 17.68
N GLN A 191 3.71 -24.19 18.84
CA GLN A 191 2.62 -25.18 18.90
C GLN A 191 1.25 -24.56 18.61
N GLU A 192 1.00 -23.37 19.13
CA GLU A 192 -0.23 -22.61 18.84
C GLU A 192 -0.30 -22.19 17.37
N LEU A 193 0.82 -21.77 16.79
CA LEU A 193 0.92 -21.47 15.36
C LEU A 193 0.59 -22.70 14.51
N ILE A 194 1.13 -23.88 14.83
CA ILE A 194 0.84 -25.13 14.12
C ILE A 194 -0.65 -25.50 14.26
N ARG A 195 -1.24 -25.37 15.46
CA ARG A 195 -2.67 -25.64 15.70
C ARG A 195 -3.55 -24.65 14.91
N PHE A 196 -3.20 -23.37 14.92
CA PHE A 196 -3.90 -22.31 14.19
C PHE A 196 -3.90 -22.61 12.68
N ILE A 197 -2.72 -22.90 12.10
CA ILE A 197 -2.57 -23.23 10.68
C ILE A 197 -3.39 -24.48 10.33
N LYS A 198 -3.27 -25.58 11.10
CA LYS A 198 -4.03 -26.82 10.88
C LYS A 198 -5.54 -26.56 10.91
N ARG A 199 -6.03 -25.81 11.88
CA ARG A 199 -7.46 -25.46 12.00
C ARG A 199 -7.95 -24.64 10.81
N LYS A 200 -7.16 -23.66 10.34
CA LYS A 200 -7.52 -22.81 9.19
C LYS A 200 -7.49 -23.59 7.88
N ILE A 201 -6.49 -24.44 7.67
CA ILE A 201 -6.40 -25.31 6.48
C ILE A 201 -7.59 -26.29 6.46
N LEU A 202 -7.92 -26.92 7.59
CA LEU A 202 -9.05 -27.84 7.69
C LEU A 202 -10.37 -27.16 7.33
N TRP A 203 -10.64 -25.96 7.86
CA TRP A 203 -11.83 -25.17 7.53
C TRP A 203 -11.89 -24.78 6.05
N THR A 204 -10.77 -24.44 5.45
CA THR A 204 -10.72 -24.09 4.01
C THR A 204 -10.94 -25.30 3.13
N LEU A 205 -10.38 -26.46 3.49
CA LEU A 205 -10.63 -27.70 2.76
C LEU A 205 -12.10 -28.14 2.88
N LEU A 206 -12.71 -28.00 4.06
CA LEU A 206 -14.13 -28.26 4.25
C LEU A 206 -15.02 -27.33 3.42
N LEU A 207 -14.70 -26.05 3.36
CA LEU A 207 -15.43 -25.09 2.50
C LEU A 207 -15.26 -25.38 1.01
N LEU A 208 -14.08 -25.84 0.57
CA LEU A 208 -13.82 -26.24 -0.82
C LEU A 208 -14.52 -27.56 -1.21
N LEU A 209 -14.85 -28.42 -0.24
CA LEU A 209 -15.61 -29.66 -0.46
C LEU A 209 -17.14 -29.44 -0.46
N LEU A 210 -17.59 -28.28 0.05
CA LEU A 210 -19.02 -27.91 0.11
C LEU A 210 -19.45 -26.97 -1.04
N LEU A 211 -18.49 -26.52 -1.88
CA LEU A 211 -18.68 -25.75 -3.11
C LEU A 211 -18.45 -26.63 -4.34
#